data_2e0ed7b925ed41b8df2150120b5b1c99
#
_entry.id   2e0ed7b925ed41b8df2150120b5b1c99
#
_cell.length_a   1.000
_cell.length_b   1.000
_cell.length_c   1.000
_cell.angle_alpha   90.00
_cell.angle_beta   90.00
_cell.angle_gamma   90.00
#
_symmetry.space_group_name_H-M   'P 1'
#
loop_
_entity.id
_entity.type
_entity.pdbx_description
1 polymer ?
#
loop_
_entity_poly.entity_id
_entity_poly.type
_entity_poly.pdbx_seq_one_letter_code
_entity_poly.pdbx_strand_id
1 'polypeptide(L)'
;MCKDHGILFVVDAIQSLGIFPLNVEEMGIDVLCADGQKWMLAPEGCAYLFCSQHALDVLHTSSLGWASVQSAHDFLSYDQIPHPDARRFESGTLEHCRHCRTQGGNRLPRSVRKRHDLKTSPDANRPTLQRIKQRRYSIPSPREDDHKSGIVTFKHSTLPSLELYNLLLANRIKGTERAGYVRLSPHF
;
A
#
# COMPACT_ATOMS: atom_id res chain seq x y z
N MET A 1 -18.90 1.18 12.81
CA MET A 1 -18.22 1.16 14.13
C MET A 1 -17.44 2.44 14.39
N CYS A 2 -16.34 2.79 13.73
CA CYS A 2 -15.61 4.05 14.00
C CYS A 2 -16.50 5.28 13.82
N LYS A 3 -17.20 5.36 12.70
CA LYS A 3 -18.09 6.46 12.36
C LYS A 3 -19.21 6.68 13.39
N ASP A 4 -19.78 5.61 13.96
CA ASP A 4 -20.86 5.68 14.94
C ASP A 4 -20.40 6.25 16.29
N HIS A 5 -19.08 6.28 16.50
CA HIS A 5 -18.45 6.83 17.70
C HIS A 5 -17.69 8.14 17.46
N GLY A 6 -17.80 8.74 16.26
CA GLY A 6 -17.07 9.95 15.92
C GLY A 6 -15.55 9.78 15.86
N ILE A 7 -15.07 8.55 15.60
CA ILE A 7 -13.65 8.22 15.55
C ILE A 7 -13.20 8.22 14.09
N LEU A 8 -12.13 8.95 13.77
CA LEU A 8 -11.52 8.91 12.46
C LEU A 8 -10.90 7.53 12.19
N PHE A 9 -11.28 6.94 11.06
CA PHE A 9 -10.70 5.67 10.60
C PHE A 9 -9.56 5.93 9.64
N VAL A 10 -8.33 5.77 10.15
CA VAL A 10 -7.07 5.98 9.41
C VAL A 10 -6.45 4.65 9.06
N VAL A 11 -6.13 4.45 7.79
CA VAL A 11 -5.55 3.20 7.25
C VAL A 11 -4.21 3.47 6.59
N ASP A 12 -3.16 2.81 7.09
CA ASP A 12 -1.93 2.62 6.34
C ASP A 12 -2.11 1.44 5.37
N ALA A 13 -2.30 1.75 4.09
CA ALA A 13 -2.57 0.80 3.03
C ALA A 13 -1.32 0.36 2.26
N ILE A 14 -0.11 0.63 2.76
CA ILE A 14 1.16 0.34 2.05
C ILE A 14 1.32 -1.14 1.65
N GLN A 15 0.69 -2.07 2.38
CA GLN A 15 0.73 -3.51 2.09
C GLN A 15 -0.52 -4.02 1.34
N SER A 16 -1.52 -3.18 1.16
CA SER A 16 -2.81 -3.59 0.58
C SER A 16 -3.15 -2.86 -0.72
N LEU A 17 -2.75 -1.59 -0.84
CA LEU A 17 -2.99 -0.83 -2.08
C LEU A 17 -2.24 -1.48 -3.25
N GLY A 18 -2.98 -1.79 -4.31
CA GLY A 18 -2.45 -2.44 -5.52
C GLY A 18 -2.61 -3.95 -5.55
N ILE A 19 -2.95 -4.61 -4.42
CA ILE A 19 -3.22 -6.05 -4.38
C ILE A 19 -4.66 -6.37 -3.98
N PHE A 20 -5.28 -5.53 -3.12
CA PHE A 20 -6.68 -5.67 -2.75
C PHE A 20 -7.52 -4.59 -3.42
N PRO A 21 -8.77 -4.91 -3.81
CA PRO A 21 -9.72 -3.88 -4.17
C PRO A 21 -10.06 -3.06 -2.91
N LEU A 22 -9.73 -1.78 -2.93
CA LEU A 22 -10.03 -0.85 -1.84
C LEU A 22 -11.07 0.16 -2.33
N ASN A 23 -12.21 0.20 -1.66
CA ASN A 23 -13.21 1.23 -1.83
C ASN A 23 -13.34 2.01 -0.52
N VAL A 24 -12.77 3.20 -0.51
CA VAL A 24 -12.70 4.04 0.70
C VAL A 24 -14.06 4.45 1.23
N GLU A 25 -15.05 4.64 0.34
CA GLU A 25 -16.41 5.02 0.70
C GLU A 25 -17.15 3.85 1.34
N GLU A 26 -17.15 2.67 0.72
CA GLU A 26 -17.79 1.46 1.25
C GLU A 26 -17.17 1.00 2.57
N MET A 27 -15.85 1.14 2.69
CA MET A 27 -15.10 0.78 3.90
C MET A 27 -15.22 1.85 5.01
N GLY A 28 -15.74 3.03 4.69
CA GLY A 28 -15.85 4.15 5.62
C GLY A 28 -14.50 4.66 6.10
N ILE A 29 -13.50 4.66 5.22
CA ILE A 29 -12.14 5.13 5.53
C ILE A 29 -12.12 6.65 5.43
N ASP A 30 -11.65 7.31 6.49
CA ASP A 30 -11.51 8.76 6.53
C ASP A 30 -10.16 9.23 5.98
N VAL A 31 -9.09 8.50 6.31
CA VAL A 31 -7.74 8.78 5.77
C VAL A 31 -7.11 7.47 5.33
N LEU A 32 -6.58 7.45 4.12
CA LEU A 32 -5.78 6.34 3.64
C LEU A 32 -4.45 6.87 3.12
N CYS A 33 -3.36 6.28 3.60
CA CYS A 33 -2.03 6.56 3.10
C CYS A 33 -1.35 5.27 2.62
N ALA A 34 -0.57 5.38 1.55
CA ALA A 34 0.21 4.27 1.04
C ALA A 34 1.39 4.77 0.22
N ASP A 35 2.53 4.14 0.41
CA ASP A 35 3.67 4.32 -0.47
C ASP A 35 3.53 3.47 -1.73
N GLY A 36 4.04 3.95 -2.85
CA GLY A 36 3.86 3.30 -4.15
C GLY A 36 4.89 2.21 -4.48
N GLN A 37 6.03 2.14 -3.77
CA GLN A 37 7.15 1.25 -4.16
C GLN A 37 6.90 -0.24 -3.90
N LYS A 38 5.82 -0.63 -3.25
CA LYS A 38 5.49 -2.04 -3.02
C LYS A 38 4.63 -2.61 -4.14
N TRP A 39 3.36 -2.87 -3.86
CA TRP A 39 2.45 -3.51 -4.81
C TRP A 39 2.08 -2.64 -6.02
N MET A 40 2.23 -1.32 -5.90
CA MET A 40 1.99 -0.38 -6.99
C MET A 40 3.17 -0.29 -7.97
N LEU A 41 4.35 -0.82 -7.62
CA LEU A 41 5.58 -0.76 -8.42
C LEU A 41 5.96 0.66 -8.85
N ALA A 42 5.60 1.64 -8.05
CA ALA A 42 6.04 3.01 -8.25
C ALA A 42 7.47 3.19 -7.69
N PRO A 43 8.20 4.21 -8.12
CA PRO A 43 9.47 4.56 -7.50
C PRO A 43 9.29 5.03 -6.06
N GLU A 44 10.35 4.97 -5.29
CA GLU A 44 10.41 5.56 -3.96
C GLU A 44 10.12 7.05 -4.03
N GLY A 45 9.49 7.62 -3.00
CA GLY A 45 9.05 9.01 -2.97
C GLY A 45 7.70 9.27 -3.65
N CYS A 46 7.09 8.24 -4.24
CA CYS A 46 5.75 8.31 -4.81
C CYS A 46 4.74 7.68 -3.87
N ALA A 47 3.94 8.50 -3.21
CA ALA A 47 2.95 8.07 -2.23
C ALA A 47 1.54 8.55 -2.60
N TYR A 48 0.55 7.99 -1.92
CA TYR A 48 -0.86 8.34 -2.07
C TYR A 48 -1.43 8.72 -0.70
N LEU A 49 -2.18 9.80 -0.71
CA LEU A 49 -2.97 10.24 0.42
C LEU A 49 -4.42 10.48 -0.04
N PHE A 50 -5.35 9.83 0.61
CA PHE A 50 -6.77 10.12 0.52
C PHE A 50 -7.25 10.69 1.85
N CYS A 51 -8.07 11.74 1.78
CA CYS A 51 -8.79 12.28 2.93
C CYS A 51 -10.26 12.42 2.55
N SER A 52 -11.16 11.91 3.39
CA SER A 52 -12.59 12.17 3.29
C SER A 52 -12.88 13.66 3.60
N GLN A 53 -14.05 14.15 3.17
CA GLN A 53 -14.46 15.51 3.52
C GLN A 53 -14.52 15.69 5.04
N HIS A 54 -15.04 14.70 5.77
CA HIS A 54 -15.06 14.71 7.23
C HIS A 54 -13.65 14.84 7.84
N ALA A 55 -12.66 14.10 7.30
CA ALA A 55 -11.28 14.23 7.76
C ALA A 55 -10.71 15.62 7.47
N LEU A 56 -11.00 16.19 6.29
CA LEU A 56 -10.56 17.55 5.93
C LEU A 56 -11.16 18.64 6.80
N ASP A 57 -12.36 18.43 7.33
CA ASP A 57 -13.04 19.40 8.19
C ASP A 57 -12.46 19.43 9.61
N VAL A 58 -11.90 18.31 10.10
CA VAL A 58 -11.39 18.19 11.48
C VAL A 58 -9.86 18.17 11.58
N LEU A 59 -9.16 17.80 10.50
CA LEU A 59 -7.70 17.76 10.50
C LEU A 59 -7.09 19.10 10.09
N HIS A 60 -6.11 19.53 10.86
CA HIS A 60 -5.33 20.72 10.59
C HIS A 60 -3.90 20.34 10.19
N THR A 61 -3.31 21.12 9.29
CA THR A 61 -1.90 20.98 8.94
C THR A 61 -1.03 21.49 10.09
N SER A 62 -0.06 20.70 10.53
CA SER A 62 0.92 21.11 11.54
C SER A 62 2.04 21.98 10.97
N SER A 63 2.27 21.89 9.66
CA SER A 63 3.25 22.69 8.93
C SER A 63 2.73 23.03 7.55
N LEU A 64 2.95 24.25 7.13
CA LEU A 64 2.64 24.72 5.77
C LEU A 64 3.96 24.86 4.99
N GLY A 65 3.87 24.55 3.72
CA GLY A 65 4.93 24.82 2.75
C GLY A 65 4.34 25.55 1.54
N TRP A 66 5.17 25.95 0.62
CA TRP A 66 4.75 26.74 -0.54
C TRP A 66 3.69 26.04 -1.40
N ALA A 67 3.71 24.70 -1.46
CA ALA A 67 2.76 23.92 -2.26
C ALA A 67 1.43 23.62 -1.54
N SER A 68 1.34 23.84 -0.22
CA SER A 68 0.14 23.53 0.56
C SER A 68 -0.90 24.65 0.59
N VAL A 69 -0.58 25.82 0.04
CA VAL A 69 -1.43 27.01 0.05
C VAL A 69 -2.03 27.30 -1.33
N GLN A 70 -3.17 28.00 -1.35
CA GLN A 70 -3.90 28.33 -2.56
C GLN A 70 -3.10 29.25 -3.50
N SER A 71 -2.26 30.14 -2.94
CA SER A 71 -1.40 31.07 -3.66
C SER A 71 -0.03 30.49 -4.02
N ALA A 72 0.12 29.17 -4.15
CA ALA A 72 1.37 28.45 -4.34
C ALA A 72 2.31 28.97 -5.45
N HIS A 73 1.78 29.63 -6.47
CA HIS A 73 2.55 30.20 -7.59
C HIS A 73 2.74 31.72 -7.53
N ASP A 74 2.16 32.38 -6.54
CA ASP A 74 2.37 33.80 -6.27
C ASP A 74 3.37 33.96 -5.12
N PHE A 75 4.65 34.04 -5.49
CA PHE A 75 5.75 34.17 -4.53
C PHE A 75 5.80 35.53 -3.81
N LEU A 76 4.96 36.47 -4.19
CA LEU A 76 4.81 37.77 -3.51
C LEU A 76 3.64 37.81 -2.54
N SER A 77 2.75 36.82 -2.61
CA SER A 77 1.66 36.65 -1.64
C SER A 77 2.15 35.85 -0.45
N TYR A 78 1.98 36.38 0.73
CA TYR A 78 2.28 35.70 2.00
C TYR A 78 1.03 35.16 2.68
N ASP A 79 -0.07 35.02 1.93
CA ASP A 79 -1.31 34.45 2.43
C ASP A 79 -1.15 32.95 2.67
N GLN A 80 -1.28 32.53 3.91
CA GLN A 80 -1.15 31.13 4.30
C GLN A 80 -2.51 30.45 4.34
N ILE A 81 -3.31 30.59 3.27
CA ILE A 81 -4.62 29.95 3.14
C ILE A 81 -4.40 28.54 2.58
N PRO A 82 -4.61 27.46 3.37
CA PRO A 82 -4.40 26.10 2.89
C PRO A 82 -5.34 25.74 1.75
N HIS A 83 -4.95 24.78 0.92
CA HIS A 83 -5.86 24.18 -0.04
C HIS A 83 -7.07 23.56 0.67
N PRO A 84 -8.27 23.60 0.08
CA PRO A 84 -9.48 23.01 0.67
C PRO A 84 -9.49 21.48 0.64
N ASP A 85 -8.56 20.85 -0.06
CA ASP A 85 -8.44 19.42 -0.25
C ASP A 85 -7.13 18.86 0.32
N ALA A 86 -6.83 17.59 0.04
CA ALA A 86 -5.67 16.89 0.59
C ALA A 86 -4.31 17.53 0.19
N ARG A 87 -4.26 18.41 -0.83
CA ARG A 87 -3.05 19.15 -1.19
C ARG A 87 -2.54 20.03 -0.05
N ARG A 88 -3.37 20.38 0.92
CA ARG A 88 -2.93 21.12 2.12
C ARG A 88 -1.84 20.37 2.91
N PHE A 89 -1.70 19.07 2.72
CA PHE A 89 -0.68 18.23 3.37
C PHE A 89 0.60 18.06 2.53
N GLU A 90 0.65 18.65 1.33
CA GLU A 90 1.81 18.63 0.45
C GLU A 90 2.64 19.89 0.68
N SER A 91 3.70 19.81 1.50
CA SER A 91 4.43 21.00 1.96
C SER A 91 5.41 21.58 0.94
N GLY A 92 5.85 20.83 -0.03
CA GLY A 92 6.93 21.27 -0.93
C GLY A 92 6.95 20.62 -2.30
N THR A 93 8.12 20.66 -2.92
CA THR A 93 8.34 20.14 -4.27
C THR A 93 8.04 18.65 -4.31
N LEU A 94 7.08 18.29 -5.15
CA LEU A 94 6.81 16.90 -5.47
C LEU A 94 7.95 16.37 -6.35
N GLU A 95 8.42 15.18 -6.04
CA GLU A 95 9.36 14.50 -6.90
C GLU A 95 8.66 14.19 -8.23
N HIS A 96 9.11 14.85 -9.30
CA HIS A 96 8.53 14.72 -10.64
C HIS A 96 8.94 13.38 -11.25
N CYS A 97 8.45 12.30 -10.71
CA CYS A 97 8.54 11.03 -11.37
C CYS A 97 7.63 11.04 -12.61
N ARG A 98 8.20 10.93 -13.79
CA ARG A 98 7.46 10.96 -15.08
C ARG A 98 6.29 9.98 -15.12
N HIS A 99 6.30 8.94 -14.29
CA HIS A 99 5.27 7.92 -14.18
C HIS A 99 4.14 8.27 -13.20
N CYS A 100 4.34 9.28 -12.33
CA CYS A 100 3.37 9.72 -11.34
C CYS A 100 2.54 10.93 -11.81
N ARG A 101 2.74 11.40 -13.01
CA ARG A 101 1.95 12.48 -13.60
C ARG A 101 0.53 11.99 -13.89
N THR A 102 -0.26 11.86 -12.85
CA THR A 102 -1.70 11.71 -12.99
C THR A 102 -2.27 13.06 -13.40
N GLN A 103 -2.58 13.21 -14.67
CA GLN A 103 -3.40 14.32 -15.12
C GLN A 103 -4.75 14.25 -14.38
N GLY A 104 -4.97 15.23 -13.51
CA GLY A 104 -6.27 15.61 -13.00
C GLY A 104 -6.98 14.59 -12.14
N GLY A 105 -7.03 14.84 -10.86
CA GLY A 105 -8.04 14.40 -9.90
C GLY A 105 -8.27 12.90 -9.76
N ASN A 106 -8.14 12.38 -8.58
CA ASN A 106 -8.76 11.14 -8.02
C ASN A 106 -8.77 9.84 -8.86
N ARG A 107 -7.98 9.71 -9.91
CA ARG A 107 -7.90 8.49 -10.70
C ARG A 107 -6.52 7.88 -10.60
N LEU A 108 -6.44 6.68 -10.03
CA LEU A 108 -5.27 5.83 -10.15
C LEU A 108 -4.78 5.78 -11.61
N PRO A 109 -3.46 5.84 -11.89
CA PRO A 109 -2.92 5.79 -13.25
C PRO A 109 -3.53 4.63 -14.04
N ARG A 110 -3.80 4.83 -15.33
CA ARG A 110 -4.33 3.76 -16.21
C ARG A 110 -3.45 2.51 -16.21
N SER A 111 -2.14 2.68 -16.00
CA SER A 111 -1.19 1.57 -15.82
C SER A 111 -1.48 0.74 -14.57
N VAL A 112 -1.97 1.34 -13.52
CA VAL A 112 -2.38 0.66 -12.28
C VAL A 112 -3.73 -0.04 -12.49
N ARG A 113 -4.70 0.62 -13.14
CA ARG A 113 -5.97 -0.01 -13.54
C ARG A 113 -5.74 -1.25 -14.41
N LYS A 114 -4.95 -1.12 -15.50
CA LYS A 114 -4.64 -2.26 -16.37
C LYS A 114 -3.92 -3.40 -15.66
N ARG A 115 -3.09 -3.10 -14.65
CA ARG A 115 -2.42 -4.15 -13.86
C ARG A 115 -3.32 -4.79 -12.82
N HIS A 116 -4.32 -4.08 -12.32
CA HIS A 116 -5.37 -4.67 -11.50
C HIS A 116 -6.23 -5.66 -12.32
N ASP A 117 -6.41 -5.39 -13.62
CA ASP A 117 -7.07 -6.32 -14.55
C ASP A 117 -6.17 -7.49 -14.96
N LEU A 118 -4.85 -7.36 -14.84
CA LEU A 118 -3.87 -8.42 -14.99
C LEU A 118 -3.78 -9.21 -13.68
N LYS A 119 -4.79 -10.03 -13.39
CA LYS A 119 -4.77 -11.17 -12.44
C LYS A 119 -3.62 -11.16 -11.40
N THR A 120 -3.31 -10.04 -10.74
CA THR A 120 -2.60 -10.02 -9.46
C THR A 120 -3.55 -10.58 -8.41
N SER A 121 -4.11 -11.72 -8.77
CA SER A 121 -4.97 -12.48 -7.91
C SER A 121 -4.10 -12.97 -6.76
N PRO A 122 -4.60 -12.93 -5.54
CA PRO A 122 -4.08 -13.75 -4.44
C PRO A 122 -3.87 -15.22 -4.84
N ASP A 123 -4.42 -15.63 -5.98
CA ASP A 123 -4.28 -16.95 -6.61
C ASP A 123 -3.00 -17.15 -7.44
N ALA A 124 -2.22 -16.10 -7.72
CA ALA A 124 -0.93 -16.24 -8.42
C ALA A 124 0.02 -17.26 -7.72
N ASN A 125 -0.18 -17.46 -6.42
CA ASN A 125 0.56 -18.41 -5.60
C ASN A 125 -0.03 -19.82 -5.57
N ARG A 126 -1.15 -20.08 -6.23
CA ARG A 126 -1.87 -21.35 -6.14
C ARG A 126 -1.01 -22.59 -6.47
N PRO A 127 -0.21 -22.60 -7.54
CA PRO A 127 0.63 -23.77 -7.86
C PRO A 127 1.72 -24.01 -6.81
N THR A 128 2.36 -22.94 -6.34
CA THR A 128 3.42 -23.01 -5.31
C THR A 128 2.85 -23.51 -3.99
N LEU A 129 1.70 -23.02 -3.58
CA LEU A 129 1.03 -23.42 -2.35
C LEU A 129 0.56 -24.86 -2.35
N GLN A 130 0.08 -25.38 -3.48
CA GLN A 130 -0.30 -26.78 -3.61
C GLN A 130 0.90 -27.70 -3.41
N ARG A 131 2.07 -27.35 -3.99
CA ARG A 131 3.31 -28.10 -3.80
C ARG A 131 3.84 -28.03 -2.38
N ILE A 132 3.71 -26.88 -1.71
CA ILE A 132 4.13 -26.69 -0.31
C ILE A 132 3.24 -27.52 0.62
N LYS A 133 1.93 -27.50 0.46
CA LYS A 133 0.98 -28.27 1.30
C LYS A 133 1.23 -29.79 1.28
N GLN A 134 1.78 -30.32 0.20
CA GLN A 134 2.08 -31.74 0.06
C GLN A 134 3.36 -32.21 0.77
N ARG A 135 4.18 -31.29 1.31
CA ARG A 135 5.52 -31.59 1.85
C ARG A 135 5.71 -30.96 3.21
N ARG A 136 5.44 -31.63 4.30
CA ARG A 136 5.86 -31.29 5.69
C ARG A 136 5.99 -29.77 6.03
N TYR A 137 5.23 -28.89 5.37
CA TYR A 137 5.22 -27.45 5.62
C TYR A 137 3.92 -27.03 6.29
N SER A 138 4.05 -26.14 7.26
CA SER A 138 2.92 -25.41 7.87
C SER A 138 2.84 -24.02 7.29
N ILE A 139 1.64 -23.58 6.89
CA ILE A 139 1.36 -22.26 6.33
C ILE A 139 0.39 -21.53 7.26
N PRO A 140 0.89 -20.70 8.21
CA PRO A 140 0.02 -19.98 9.14
C PRO A 140 -0.70 -18.79 8.50
N SER A 141 -0.25 -18.32 7.33
CA SER A 141 -0.96 -17.22 6.64
C SER A 141 -2.38 -17.66 6.29
N PRO A 142 -3.42 -16.84 6.56
CA PRO A 142 -4.78 -17.12 6.15
C PRO A 142 -4.86 -17.38 4.64
N ARG A 143 -5.66 -18.37 4.26
CA ARG A 143 -5.80 -18.80 2.85
C ARG A 143 -7.24 -18.92 2.41
N GLU A 144 -8.20 -18.57 3.28
CA GLU A 144 -9.60 -18.39 2.92
C GLU A 144 -9.74 -17.25 1.90
N ASP A 145 -10.74 -17.33 1.06
CA ASP A 145 -10.87 -16.41 -0.08
C ASP A 145 -10.92 -14.94 0.33
N ASP A 146 -11.54 -14.62 1.45
CA ASP A 146 -11.68 -13.25 1.95
C ASP A 146 -10.49 -12.76 2.80
N HIS A 147 -9.55 -13.65 3.15
CA HIS A 147 -8.42 -13.33 4.03
C HIS A 147 -7.05 -13.59 3.41
N LYS A 148 -6.99 -14.19 2.23
CA LYS A 148 -5.72 -14.49 1.54
C LYS A 148 -5.09 -13.23 0.96
N SER A 149 -3.77 -13.15 1.03
CA SER A 149 -2.98 -12.12 0.37
C SER A 149 -1.93 -12.73 -0.56
N GLY A 150 -1.24 -11.89 -1.33
CA GLY A 150 -0.07 -12.31 -2.10
C GLY A 150 1.14 -12.69 -1.23
N ILE A 151 1.10 -12.36 0.06
CA ILE A 151 2.14 -12.71 1.01
C ILE A 151 1.87 -14.11 1.56
N VAL A 152 2.89 -14.98 1.53
CA VAL A 152 2.82 -16.34 2.07
C VAL A 152 3.90 -16.54 3.11
N THR A 153 3.51 -16.97 4.30
CA THR A 153 4.42 -17.31 5.38
C THR A 153 4.33 -18.81 5.64
N PHE A 154 5.46 -19.46 5.75
CA PHE A 154 5.50 -20.90 5.98
C PHE A 154 6.74 -21.32 6.78
N LYS A 155 6.69 -22.50 7.38
CA LYS A 155 7.82 -23.17 8.02
C LYS A 155 7.84 -24.65 7.68
N HIS A 156 8.99 -25.26 7.68
CA HIS A 156 9.15 -26.70 7.59
C HIS A 156 9.02 -27.36 8.96
N SER A 157 8.54 -28.59 9.02
CA SER A 157 8.29 -29.28 10.29
C SER A 157 9.55 -29.61 11.10
N THR A 158 10.69 -29.81 10.43
CA THR A 158 11.94 -30.24 11.07
C THR A 158 13.14 -29.33 10.72
N LEU A 159 13.12 -28.63 9.58
CA LEU A 159 14.21 -27.75 9.16
C LEU A 159 14.04 -26.35 9.78
N PRO A 160 15.03 -25.80 10.48
CA PRO A 160 14.98 -24.43 11.00
C PRO A 160 14.74 -23.41 9.90
N SER A 161 13.98 -22.35 10.20
CA SER A 161 13.57 -21.35 9.22
C SER A 161 14.74 -20.62 8.59
N LEU A 162 15.78 -20.33 9.36
CA LEU A 162 16.99 -19.68 8.87
C LEU A 162 17.74 -20.57 7.86
N GLU A 163 17.82 -21.86 8.14
CA GLU A 163 18.46 -22.81 7.23
C GLU A 163 17.66 -22.97 5.94
N LEU A 164 16.33 -23.08 6.06
CA LEU A 164 15.42 -23.08 4.91
C LEU A 164 15.57 -21.80 4.07
N TYR A 165 15.64 -20.64 4.72
CA TYR A 165 15.87 -19.36 4.05
C TYR A 165 17.19 -19.35 3.27
N ASN A 166 18.28 -19.82 3.87
CA ASN A 166 19.59 -19.88 3.22
C ASN A 166 19.59 -20.83 2.02
N LEU A 167 18.89 -21.97 2.10
CA LEU A 167 18.70 -22.88 0.97
C LEU A 167 17.92 -22.22 -0.17
N LEU A 168 16.86 -21.47 0.15
CA LEU A 168 16.10 -20.73 -0.87
C LEU A 168 16.96 -19.65 -1.53
N LEU A 169 17.74 -18.92 -0.75
CA LEU A 169 18.63 -17.88 -1.25
C LEU A 169 19.72 -18.46 -2.17
N ALA A 170 20.31 -19.60 -1.80
CA ALA A 170 21.26 -20.33 -2.64
C ALA A 170 20.65 -20.78 -3.98
N ASN A 171 19.36 -21.03 -4.02
CA ASN A 171 18.59 -21.33 -5.23
C ASN A 171 17.97 -20.09 -5.89
N ARG A 172 18.47 -18.87 -5.59
CA ARG A 172 18.03 -17.59 -6.15
C ARG A 172 16.56 -17.25 -5.86
N ILE A 173 15.98 -17.83 -4.83
CA ILE A 173 14.63 -17.49 -4.35
C ILE A 173 14.78 -16.48 -3.22
N LYS A 174 14.40 -15.24 -3.49
CA LYS A 174 14.44 -14.16 -2.48
C LYS A 174 13.21 -14.22 -1.60
N GLY A 175 13.42 -14.11 -0.32
CA GLY A 175 12.38 -14.05 0.70
C GLY A 175 12.91 -13.32 1.94
N THR A 176 12.26 -13.53 3.06
CA THR A 176 12.69 -13.03 4.38
C THR A 176 12.48 -14.12 5.41
N GLU A 177 13.43 -14.29 6.32
CA GLU A 177 13.19 -15.05 7.55
C GLU A 177 12.75 -14.08 8.64
N ARG A 178 11.68 -14.41 9.35
CA ARG A 178 11.16 -13.61 10.43
C ARG A 178 10.38 -14.46 11.43
N ALA A 179 10.72 -14.33 12.72
CA ALA A 179 10.03 -14.97 13.82
C ALA A 179 9.85 -16.51 13.65
N GLY A 180 10.85 -17.19 13.12
CA GLY A 180 10.83 -18.65 12.93
C GLY A 180 10.04 -19.11 11.68
N TYR A 181 9.77 -18.22 10.76
CA TYR A 181 9.08 -18.51 9.49
C TYR A 181 9.82 -17.92 8.30
N VAL A 182 9.67 -18.54 7.15
CA VAL A 182 10.05 -17.95 5.86
C VAL A 182 8.84 -17.26 5.26
N ARG A 183 9.02 -16.03 4.82
CA ARG A 183 8.01 -15.22 4.14
C ARG A 183 8.41 -15.00 2.70
N LEU A 184 7.50 -15.29 1.79
CA LEU A 184 7.58 -14.94 0.39
C LEU A 184 6.49 -13.93 0.04
N SER A 185 6.83 -12.98 -0.83
CA SER A 185 5.90 -11.98 -1.35
C SER A 185 6.04 -11.98 -2.88
N PRO A 186 5.57 -13.06 -3.55
CA PRO A 186 5.66 -13.14 -4.99
C PRO A 186 4.80 -12.04 -5.62
N HIS A 187 5.42 -11.37 -6.54
CA HIS A 187 4.80 -10.40 -7.44
C HIS A 187 4.59 -11.07 -8.80
N PHE A 188 3.91 -10.49 -9.75
CA PHE A 188 3.77 -11.09 -11.08
C PHE A 188 5.10 -11.14 -11.83
#